data_68cbaf6479781a1bc4133ed491001084
#
_entry.id   68cbaf6479781a1bc4133ed491001084
#
_cell.length_a   1.000
_cell.length_b   1.000
_cell.length_c   1.000
_cell.angle_alpha   90.00
_cell.angle_beta   90.00
_cell.angle_gamma   90.00
#
_symmetry.space_group_name_H-M   'P 1'
#
loop_
_entity.id
_entity.type
_entity.pdbx_description
1 polymer ?
#
loop_
_entity_poly.entity_id
_entity_poly.type
_entity_poly.pdbx_seq_one_letter_code
_entity_poly.pdbx_strand_id
1 'polypeptide(L)'
;EMEEIARRIRLLVRTKGYRYGDFAVITGDMATYGSYARQVMEQCEIPCFIDEKHSILMNPFVEYIRAAVNLVVEYFSYESMFRYLRCGLSGIPVYQVDQLENYCIAVGICGEKQWKDHWVRRYRGMEEGSIEGINQIREQVWEKIGPFAEYMKEKEHTVEERTRMLYEMIVKDDI
;
A
#
# COMPACT_ATOMS: atom_id res chain seq x y z
N GLU A 1 -21.17 -28.72 6.97
CA GLU A 1 -21.80 -28.58 5.64
C GLU A 1 -20.77 -28.70 4.52
N MET A 2 -19.72 -27.87 4.48
CA MET A 2 -18.69 -27.89 3.43
C MET A 2 -17.98 -29.24 3.28
N GLU A 3 -17.63 -29.90 4.39
CA GLU A 3 -17.03 -31.24 4.37
C GLU A 3 -17.96 -32.28 3.71
N GLU A 4 -19.26 -32.19 3.97
CA GLU A 4 -20.24 -33.11 3.38
C GLU A 4 -20.38 -32.87 1.86
N ILE A 5 -20.34 -31.60 1.44
CA ILE A 5 -20.33 -31.25 0.01
C ILE A 5 -19.08 -31.83 -0.67
N ALA A 6 -17.91 -31.64 -0.08
CA ALA A 6 -16.64 -32.13 -0.61
C ALA A 6 -16.64 -33.67 -0.71
N ARG A 7 -17.14 -34.37 0.35
CA ARG A 7 -17.27 -35.81 0.36
C ARG A 7 -18.20 -36.31 -0.76
N ARG A 8 -19.31 -35.63 -0.95
CA ARG A 8 -20.28 -35.98 -2.00
C ARG A 8 -19.74 -35.75 -3.40
N ILE A 9 -19.04 -34.67 -3.64
CA ILE A 9 -18.35 -34.41 -4.93
C ILE A 9 -17.35 -35.53 -5.22
N ARG A 10 -16.47 -35.88 -4.28
CA ARG A 10 -15.48 -36.97 -4.46
C ARG A 10 -16.15 -38.31 -4.71
N LEU A 11 -17.24 -38.61 -4.04
CA LEU A 11 -18.01 -39.85 -4.25
C LEU A 11 -18.56 -39.91 -5.69
N LEU A 12 -19.18 -38.84 -6.16
CA LEU A 12 -19.76 -38.76 -7.50
C LEU A 12 -18.68 -38.86 -8.58
N VAL A 13 -17.55 -38.20 -8.42
CA VAL A 13 -16.41 -38.32 -9.33
C VAL A 13 -15.92 -39.76 -9.40
N ARG A 14 -15.75 -40.44 -8.26
CA ARG A 14 -15.23 -41.82 -8.19
C ARG A 14 -16.22 -42.89 -8.69
N THR A 15 -17.52 -42.68 -8.46
CA THR A 15 -18.52 -43.75 -8.68
C THR A 15 -19.40 -43.53 -9.91
N LYS A 16 -19.51 -42.27 -10.36
CA LYS A 16 -20.43 -41.90 -11.47
C LYS A 16 -19.74 -41.30 -12.67
N GLY A 17 -18.41 -41.18 -12.65
CA GLY A 17 -17.62 -40.65 -13.77
C GLY A 17 -17.74 -39.15 -14.00
N TYR A 18 -18.26 -38.41 -13.04
CA TYR A 18 -18.26 -36.93 -13.10
C TYR A 18 -16.84 -36.39 -13.04
N ARG A 19 -16.63 -35.17 -13.61
CA ARG A 19 -15.41 -34.40 -13.46
C ARG A 19 -15.60 -33.32 -12.39
N TYR A 20 -14.54 -32.85 -11.76
CA TYR A 20 -14.62 -31.74 -10.79
C TYR A 20 -15.25 -30.48 -11.41
N GLY A 21 -14.98 -30.19 -12.68
CA GLY A 21 -15.59 -29.05 -13.40
C GLY A 21 -17.09 -29.16 -13.68
N ASP A 22 -17.73 -30.36 -13.44
CA ASP A 22 -19.16 -30.53 -13.62
C ASP A 22 -19.97 -30.07 -12.38
N PHE A 23 -19.31 -29.64 -11.32
CA PHE A 23 -19.95 -29.20 -10.07
C PHE A 23 -19.87 -27.69 -9.91
N ALA A 24 -20.97 -27.10 -9.45
CA ALA A 24 -21.02 -25.75 -8.96
C ALA A 24 -21.65 -25.73 -7.58
N VAL A 25 -21.02 -25.02 -6.64
CA VAL A 25 -21.55 -24.76 -5.31
C VAL A 25 -21.90 -23.28 -5.21
N ILE A 26 -23.14 -22.97 -4.90
CA ILE A 26 -23.65 -21.59 -4.84
C ILE A 26 -24.01 -21.27 -3.39
N THR A 27 -23.53 -20.12 -2.91
CA THR A 27 -23.89 -19.59 -1.60
C THR A 27 -24.26 -18.13 -1.71
N GLY A 28 -25.18 -17.68 -0.85
CA GLY A 28 -25.51 -16.26 -0.68
C GLY A 28 -24.61 -15.55 0.34
N ASP A 29 -23.74 -16.29 1.05
CA ASP A 29 -22.88 -15.75 2.11
C ASP A 29 -21.44 -16.21 1.92
N MET A 30 -20.74 -15.53 0.99
CA MET A 30 -19.33 -15.78 0.73
C MET A 30 -18.42 -15.36 1.90
N ALA A 31 -18.83 -14.38 2.70
CA ALA A 31 -18.04 -13.91 3.82
C ALA A 31 -17.85 -15.02 4.88
N THR A 32 -18.90 -15.80 5.13
CA THR A 32 -18.86 -16.93 6.08
C THR A 32 -18.28 -18.18 5.45
N TYR A 33 -18.69 -18.55 4.22
CA TYR A 33 -18.36 -19.84 3.63
C TYR A 33 -17.08 -19.86 2.80
N GLY A 34 -16.61 -18.73 2.28
CA GLY A 34 -15.48 -18.68 1.33
C GLY A 34 -14.19 -19.28 1.89
N SER A 35 -13.79 -18.87 3.09
CA SER A 35 -12.57 -19.37 3.75
C SER A 35 -12.68 -20.86 4.09
N TYR A 36 -13.82 -21.30 4.61
CA TYR A 36 -14.07 -22.70 4.89
C TYR A 36 -14.08 -23.56 3.62
N ALA A 37 -14.71 -23.06 2.54
CA ALA A 37 -14.72 -23.75 1.26
C ALA A 37 -13.30 -23.97 0.75
N ARG A 38 -12.47 -22.94 0.77
CA ARG A 38 -11.05 -23.03 0.37
C ARG A 38 -10.31 -24.08 1.16
N GLN A 39 -10.37 -24.02 2.47
CA GLN A 39 -9.70 -24.96 3.36
C GLN A 39 -10.16 -26.41 3.14
N VAL A 40 -11.46 -26.65 3.09
CA VAL A 40 -12.01 -28.00 2.93
C VAL A 40 -11.71 -28.58 1.55
N MET A 41 -11.84 -27.77 0.48
CA MET A 41 -11.55 -28.25 -0.89
C MET A 41 -10.05 -28.57 -1.05
N GLU A 42 -9.16 -27.75 -0.46
CA GLU A 42 -7.72 -28.02 -0.43
C GLU A 42 -7.39 -29.30 0.33
N GLN A 43 -7.92 -29.47 1.56
CA GLN A 43 -7.75 -30.69 2.35
C GLN A 43 -8.27 -31.94 1.65
N CYS A 44 -9.32 -31.81 0.86
CA CYS A 44 -9.90 -32.90 0.08
C CYS A 44 -9.26 -33.07 -1.30
N GLU A 45 -8.23 -32.28 -1.64
CA GLU A 45 -7.58 -32.30 -2.96
C GLU A 45 -8.57 -32.11 -4.13
N ILE A 46 -9.59 -31.27 -3.93
CA ILE A 46 -10.58 -30.93 -4.93
C ILE A 46 -10.17 -29.62 -5.61
N PRO A 47 -9.76 -29.64 -6.89
CA PRO A 47 -9.46 -28.41 -7.61
C PRO A 47 -10.74 -27.60 -7.77
N CYS A 48 -10.75 -26.37 -7.27
CA CYS A 48 -11.90 -25.48 -7.36
C CYS A 48 -11.46 -24.03 -7.63
N PHE A 49 -12.32 -23.29 -8.29
CA PHE A 49 -12.27 -21.84 -8.37
C PHE A 49 -13.31 -21.26 -7.41
N ILE A 50 -12.92 -20.29 -6.61
CA ILE A 50 -13.82 -19.59 -5.68
C ILE A 50 -13.92 -18.15 -6.17
N ASP A 51 -15.11 -17.75 -6.60
CA ASP A 51 -15.41 -16.38 -7.03
C ASP A 51 -15.61 -15.49 -5.80
N GLU A 52 -14.51 -14.97 -5.30
CA GLU A 52 -14.45 -14.15 -4.08
C GLU A 52 -13.83 -12.78 -4.41
N LYS A 53 -14.48 -11.72 -3.95
CA LYS A 53 -13.94 -10.38 -4.07
C LYS A 53 -12.95 -10.11 -2.93
N HIS A 54 -11.69 -9.96 -3.29
CA HIS A 54 -10.67 -9.55 -2.33
C HIS A 54 -10.48 -8.03 -2.36
N SER A 55 -10.44 -7.42 -1.17
CA SER A 55 -10.06 -6.02 -1.07
C SER A 55 -8.57 -5.86 -1.40
N ILE A 56 -8.26 -4.99 -2.34
CA ILE A 56 -6.88 -4.63 -2.69
C ILE A 56 -6.31 -3.52 -1.78
N LEU A 57 -7.10 -2.98 -0.87
CA LEU A 57 -6.71 -1.84 -0.03
C LEU A 57 -5.55 -2.13 0.93
N MET A 58 -5.34 -3.41 1.26
CA MET A 58 -4.22 -3.87 2.09
C MET A 58 -2.96 -4.21 1.28
N ASN A 59 -3.01 -4.05 -0.05
CA ASN A 59 -1.84 -4.27 -0.89
C ASN A 59 -0.87 -3.07 -0.75
N PRO A 60 0.42 -3.29 -0.42
CA PRO A 60 1.38 -2.21 -0.23
C PRO A 60 1.53 -1.28 -1.44
N PHE A 61 1.42 -1.81 -2.65
CA PHE A 61 1.49 -1.01 -3.89
C PHE A 61 0.28 -0.07 -4.03
N VAL A 62 -0.92 -0.57 -3.73
CA VAL A 62 -2.13 0.27 -3.72
C VAL A 62 -2.04 1.34 -2.64
N GLU A 63 -1.49 0.99 -1.48
CA GLU A 63 -1.28 1.93 -0.39
C GLU A 63 -0.25 3.01 -0.76
N TYR A 64 0.85 2.65 -1.42
CA TYR A 64 1.84 3.60 -1.93
C TYR A 64 1.22 4.63 -2.87
N ILE A 65 0.45 4.19 -3.88
CA ILE A 65 -0.23 5.08 -4.83
C ILE A 65 -1.20 6.02 -4.08
N ARG A 66 -2.03 5.47 -3.19
CA ARG A 66 -2.98 6.26 -2.42
C ARG A 66 -2.30 7.26 -1.51
N ALA A 67 -1.23 6.85 -0.84
CA ALA A 67 -0.46 7.70 0.06
C ALA A 67 0.21 8.84 -0.70
N ALA A 68 0.80 8.58 -1.87
CA ALA A 68 1.41 9.61 -2.71
C ALA A 68 0.40 10.66 -3.20
N VAL A 69 -0.78 10.22 -3.63
CA VAL A 69 -1.85 11.15 -4.04
C VAL A 69 -2.39 11.93 -2.84
N ASN A 70 -2.68 11.25 -1.73
CA ASN A 70 -3.20 11.90 -0.52
C ASN A 70 -2.22 12.92 0.06
N LEU A 71 -0.93 12.67 -0.02
CA LEU A 71 0.11 13.61 0.40
C LEU A 71 -0.05 14.98 -0.27
N VAL A 72 -0.36 15.00 -1.56
CA VAL A 72 -0.62 16.26 -2.30
C VAL A 72 -1.96 16.88 -1.89
N VAL A 73 -3.01 16.06 -1.77
CA VAL A 73 -4.37 16.52 -1.43
C VAL A 73 -4.43 17.09 0.00
N GLU A 74 -3.71 16.47 0.93
CA GLU A 74 -3.66 16.86 2.34
C GLU A 74 -2.51 17.84 2.65
N TYR A 75 -1.92 18.46 1.62
CA TYR A 75 -0.89 19.50 1.73
C TYR A 75 0.28 19.11 2.63
N PHE A 76 0.79 17.88 2.49
CA PHE A 76 1.92 17.37 3.28
C PHE A 76 1.65 17.44 4.80
N SER A 77 0.46 17.04 5.22
CA SER A 77 0.15 16.84 6.63
C SER A 77 1.10 15.80 7.23
N TYR A 78 1.26 15.83 8.57
CA TYR A 78 2.09 14.84 9.26
C TYR A 78 1.63 13.40 8.92
N GLU A 79 0.33 13.15 9.01
CA GLU A 79 -0.26 11.84 8.77
C GLU A 79 -0.04 11.36 7.34
N SER A 80 -0.27 12.23 6.35
CA SER A 80 -0.12 11.86 4.93
C SER A 80 1.34 11.60 4.56
N MET A 81 2.28 12.39 5.10
CA MET A 81 3.70 12.21 4.86
C MET A 81 4.21 10.88 5.44
N PHE A 82 3.92 10.60 6.71
CA PHE A 82 4.41 9.36 7.32
C PHE A 82 3.66 8.11 6.86
N ARG A 83 2.43 8.25 6.40
CA ARG A 83 1.74 7.18 5.67
C ARG A 83 2.46 6.82 4.36
N TYR A 84 2.90 7.81 3.59
CA TYR A 84 3.71 7.59 2.38
C TYR A 84 5.06 6.94 2.71
N LEU A 85 5.80 7.48 3.67
CA LEU A 85 7.12 6.98 4.02
C LEU A 85 7.09 5.57 4.62
N ARG A 86 6.03 5.21 5.36
CA ARG A 86 5.88 3.91 6.03
C ARG A 86 5.20 2.83 5.18
N CYS A 87 4.80 3.12 3.95
CA CYS A 87 4.19 2.11 3.08
C CYS A 87 5.15 0.96 2.66
N GLY A 88 6.46 1.13 2.93
CA GLY A 88 7.49 0.14 2.62
C GLY A 88 8.04 0.22 1.19
N LEU A 89 7.47 1.09 0.35
CA LEU A 89 7.85 1.26 -1.07
C LEU A 89 8.44 2.65 -1.37
N SER A 90 8.54 3.52 -0.37
CA SER A 90 9.13 4.87 -0.56
C SER A 90 10.63 4.86 -0.88
N GLY A 91 11.29 3.70 -0.74
CA GLY A 91 12.73 3.56 -0.94
C GLY A 91 13.58 4.25 0.15
N ILE A 92 12.96 4.74 1.21
CA ILE A 92 13.65 5.30 2.39
C ILE A 92 13.73 4.21 3.48
N PRO A 93 14.93 3.88 3.98
CA PRO A 93 15.07 2.89 5.05
C PRO A 93 14.27 3.23 6.31
N VAL A 94 13.66 2.23 6.94
CA VAL A 94 12.76 2.40 8.10
C VAL A 94 13.42 3.21 9.22
N TYR A 95 14.71 2.95 9.53
CA TYR A 95 15.43 3.70 10.56
C TYR A 95 15.56 5.19 10.24
N GLN A 96 15.68 5.56 8.96
CA GLN A 96 15.71 6.96 8.52
C GLN A 96 14.32 7.59 8.63
N VAL A 97 13.26 6.84 8.30
CA VAL A 97 11.88 7.29 8.51
C VAL A 97 11.62 7.57 9.98
N ASP A 98 12.08 6.68 10.89
CA ASP A 98 11.94 6.87 12.33
C ASP A 98 12.71 8.12 12.82
N GLN A 99 13.90 8.38 12.30
CA GLN A 99 14.66 9.60 12.63
C GLN A 99 13.94 10.86 12.16
N LEU A 100 13.42 10.87 10.93
CA LEU A 100 12.62 11.98 10.41
C LEU A 100 11.36 12.21 11.24
N GLU A 101 10.65 11.14 11.57
CA GLU A 101 9.39 11.23 12.32
C GLU A 101 9.62 11.82 13.71
N ASN A 102 10.62 11.33 14.44
CA ASN A 102 10.99 11.87 15.75
C ASN A 102 11.33 13.36 15.67
N TYR A 103 12.08 13.76 14.64
CA TYR A 103 12.40 15.17 14.44
C TYR A 103 11.15 16.00 14.11
N CYS A 104 10.32 15.53 13.17
CA CYS A 104 9.09 16.23 12.76
C CYS A 104 8.12 16.42 13.93
N ILE A 105 7.97 15.42 14.81
CA ILE A 105 7.16 15.51 16.02
C ILE A 105 7.76 16.55 16.99
N ALA A 106 9.07 16.47 17.24
CA ALA A 106 9.74 17.34 18.22
C ALA A 106 9.72 18.83 17.82
N VAL A 107 9.78 19.12 16.51
CA VAL A 107 9.89 20.48 15.95
C VAL A 107 8.56 21.00 15.40
N GLY A 108 7.60 20.11 15.15
CA GLY A 108 6.30 20.44 14.58
C GLY A 108 6.37 20.71 13.07
N ILE A 109 7.10 19.88 12.31
CA ILE A 109 7.18 20.00 10.85
C ILE A 109 5.87 19.55 10.24
N CYS A 110 5.24 20.42 9.46
CA CYS A 110 4.00 20.16 8.75
C CYS A 110 3.88 21.06 7.52
N GLY A 111 3.39 20.50 6.42
CA GLY A 111 3.15 21.25 5.20
C GLY A 111 4.34 21.31 4.26
N GLU A 112 4.03 21.38 2.97
CA GLU A 112 4.98 21.30 1.85
C GLU A 112 6.15 22.28 1.96
N LYS A 113 5.85 23.55 2.31
CA LYS A 113 6.89 24.58 2.42
C LYS A 113 8.00 24.18 3.37
N GLN A 114 7.64 23.60 4.52
CA GLN A 114 8.63 23.15 5.48
C GLN A 114 9.43 21.95 4.98
N TRP A 115 8.84 21.06 4.21
CA TRP A 115 9.56 19.94 3.60
C TRP A 115 10.53 20.39 2.49
N LYS A 116 10.20 21.47 1.80
CA LYS A 116 11.06 22.07 0.76
C LYS A 116 12.24 22.84 1.35
N ASP A 117 12.03 23.52 2.47
CA ASP A 117 13.03 24.38 3.10
C ASP A 117 14.05 23.54 3.89
N HIS A 118 15.28 24.07 4.01
CA HIS A 118 16.31 23.47 4.88
C HIS A 118 15.95 23.65 6.34
N TRP A 119 16.07 22.59 7.15
CA TRP A 119 15.73 22.63 8.57
C TRP A 119 16.90 23.10 9.43
N VAL A 120 16.67 24.12 10.24
CA VAL A 120 17.68 24.73 11.11
C VAL A 120 17.34 24.63 12.59
N ARG A 121 16.07 24.31 12.94
CA ARG A 121 15.63 24.23 14.33
C ARG A 121 16.14 22.96 14.99
N ARG A 122 16.67 23.11 16.23
CA ARG A 122 17.09 21.97 17.05
C ARG A 122 16.11 21.80 18.21
N TYR A 123 15.83 20.56 18.59
CA TYR A 123 15.09 20.26 19.79
C TYR A 123 16.04 19.97 20.97
N ARG A 124 15.53 20.06 22.20
CA ARG A 124 16.32 19.85 23.42
C ARG A 124 16.84 18.42 23.48
N GLY A 125 18.15 18.25 23.57
CA GLY A 125 18.82 16.94 23.62
C GLY A 125 19.26 16.39 22.27
N MET A 126 19.09 17.15 21.17
CA MET A 126 19.63 16.78 19.87
C MET A 126 21.15 16.94 19.86
N GLU A 127 21.88 15.90 19.39
CA GLU A 127 23.34 15.92 19.29
C GLU A 127 23.81 16.93 18.24
N GLU A 128 25.01 17.49 18.48
CA GLU A 128 25.63 18.41 17.54
C GLU A 128 25.98 17.71 16.23
N GLY A 129 25.57 18.28 15.08
CA GLY A 129 25.78 17.69 13.75
C GLY A 129 24.68 16.73 13.27
N SER A 130 23.77 16.29 14.13
CA SER A 130 22.71 15.36 13.72
C SER A 130 21.66 15.99 12.80
N ILE A 131 21.54 17.32 12.80
CA ILE A 131 20.57 18.03 11.93
C ILE A 131 20.96 17.93 10.45
N GLU A 132 22.24 17.88 10.12
CA GLU A 132 22.72 17.70 8.78
C GLU A 132 22.33 16.33 8.22
N GLY A 133 22.43 15.28 9.04
CA GLY A 133 21.96 13.95 8.69
C GLY A 133 20.44 13.90 8.45
N ILE A 134 19.66 14.60 9.29
CA ILE A 134 18.21 14.71 9.11
C ILE A 134 17.88 15.48 7.81
N ASN A 135 18.59 16.56 7.50
CA ASN A 135 18.40 17.28 6.24
C ASN A 135 18.74 16.43 5.01
N GLN A 136 19.78 15.61 5.07
CA GLN A 136 20.10 14.70 3.98
C GLN A 136 18.95 13.70 3.71
N ILE A 137 18.34 13.16 4.75
CA ILE A 137 17.19 12.27 4.60
C ILE A 137 15.99 13.05 4.04
N ARG A 138 15.72 14.27 4.57
CA ARG A 138 14.66 15.15 4.06
C ARG A 138 14.85 15.43 2.56
N GLU A 139 16.07 15.72 2.12
CA GLU A 139 16.40 15.96 0.71
C GLU A 139 16.13 14.75 -0.15
N GLN A 140 16.54 13.55 0.28
CA GLN A 140 16.21 12.31 -0.42
C GLN A 140 14.70 12.10 -0.56
N VAL A 141 13.93 12.40 0.48
CA VAL A 141 12.46 12.34 0.42
C VAL A 141 11.91 13.36 -0.55
N TRP A 142 12.41 14.62 -0.50
CA TRP A 142 11.94 15.69 -1.38
C TRP A 142 12.27 15.43 -2.84
N GLU A 143 13.45 14.92 -3.16
CA GLU A 143 13.87 14.54 -4.53
C GLU A 143 12.94 13.49 -5.15
N LYS A 144 12.36 12.61 -4.33
CA LYS A 144 11.40 11.61 -4.80
C LYS A 144 10.00 12.17 -5.02
N ILE A 145 9.44 12.80 -4.01
CA ILE A 145 8.01 13.18 -4.01
C ILE A 145 7.77 14.62 -4.48
N GLY A 146 8.75 15.51 -4.37
CA GLY A 146 8.62 16.94 -4.70
C GLY A 146 8.19 17.20 -6.15
N PRO A 147 8.90 16.65 -7.15
CA PRO A 147 8.53 16.82 -8.57
C PRO A 147 7.12 16.33 -8.90
N PHE A 148 6.74 15.18 -8.33
CA PHE A 148 5.39 14.65 -8.46
C PHE A 148 4.36 15.60 -7.85
N ALA A 149 4.60 16.08 -6.64
CA ALA A 149 3.69 16.98 -5.95
C ALA A 149 3.53 18.33 -6.64
N GLU A 150 4.62 18.90 -7.16
CA GLU A 150 4.60 20.14 -7.93
C GLU A 150 3.75 19.96 -9.20
N TYR A 151 4.00 18.89 -9.96
CA TYR A 151 3.25 18.57 -11.18
C TYR A 151 1.76 18.35 -10.93
N MET A 152 1.42 17.61 -9.88
CA MET A 152 0.02 17.30 -9.55
C MET A 152 -0.82 18.53 -9.18
N LYS A 153 -0.19 19.62 -8.74
CA LYS A 153 -0.85 20.88 -8.35
C LYS A 153 -1.12 21.82 -9.52
N GLU A 154 -0.43 21.67 -10.60
CA GLU A 154 -0.64 22.48 -11.78
C GLU A 154 -2.04 22.23 -12.36
N LYS A 155 -2.83 23.32 -12.54
CA LYS A 155 -4.23 23.20 -12.93
C LYS A 155 -4.43 22.80 -14.39
N GLU A 156 -3.41 23.00 -15.21
CA GLU A 156 -3.48 22.81 -16.67
C GLU A 156 -3.37 21.35 -17.08
N HIS A 157 -2.86 20.47 -16.20
CA HIS A 157 -2.66 19.07 -16.51
C HIS A 157 -3.97 18.26 -16.49
N THR A 158 -4.13 17.45 -17.53
CA THR A 158 -5.24 16.49 -17.66
C THR A 158 -5.07 15.32 -16.70
N VAL A 159 -6.13 14.52 -16.53
CA VAL A 159 -6.07 13.27 -15.73
C VAL A 159 -5.07 12.28 -16.34
N GLU A 160 -5.00 12.20 -17.68
CA GLU A 160 -4.03 11.33 -18.39
C GLU A 160 -2.59 11.71 -18.06
N GLU A 161 -2.24 12.99 -18.14
CA GLU A 161 -0.90 13.50 -17.85
C GLU A 161 -0.52 13.25 -16.38
N ARG A 162 -1.44 13.47 -15.44
CA ARG A 162 -1.22 13.17 -14.02
C ARG A 162 -1.02 11.68 -13.75
N THR A 163 -1.78 10.83 -14.45
CA THR A 163 -1.60 9.38 -14.35
C THR A 163 -0.25 8.95 -14.91
N ARG A 164 0.20 9.57 -15.99
CA ARG A 164 1.53 9.33 -16.57
C ARG A 164 2.64 9.74 -15.61
N MET A 165 2.53 10.91 -14.98
CA MET A 165 3.49 11.35 -13.97
C MET A 165 3.55 10.40 -12.77
N LEU A 166 2.41 9.89 -12.31
CA LEU A 166 2.35 8.88 -11.27
C LEU A 166 3.06 7.58 -11.70
N TYR A 167 2.84 7.14 -12.93
CA TYR A 167 3.52 5.97 -13.49
C TYR A 167 5.05 6.18 -13.57
N GLU A 168 5.50 7.35 -14.02
CA GLU A 168 6.93 7.69 -14.07
C GLU A 168 7.57 7.69 -12.69
N MET A 169 6.87 8.17 -11.66
CA MET A 169 7.33 8.10 -10.27
C MET A 169 7.48 6.65 -9.79
N ILE A 170 6.51 5.78 -10.08
CA ILE A 170 6.54 4.36 -9.73
C ILE A 170 7.74 3.66 -10.39
N VAL A 171 7.93 3.89 -11.68
CA VAL A 171 9.07 3.31 -12.45
C VAL A 171 10.42 3.81 -11.93
N LYS A 172 10.51 5.09 -11.56
CA LYS A 172 11.73 5.68 -10.99
C LYS A 172 12.08 5.09 -9.62
N ASP A 173 11.08 4.73 -8.82
CA ASP A 173 11.26 4.13 -7.51
C ASP A 173 11.53 2.61 -7.57
N ASP A 174 11.57 2.04 -8.79
CA ASP A 174 11.83 0.60 -9.07
C ASP A 174 10.82 -0.33 -8.39
N ILE A 175 9.52 0.07 -8.44
CA ILE A 175 8.40 -0.63 -7.82
C ILE A 175 7.59 -1.43 -8.85
#